data_9aa6e3d5ae6d85d7390959d677d48ee3
#
_entry.id   9aa6e3d5ae6d85d7390959d677d48ee3
#
_cell.length_a   1.000
_cell.length_b   1.000
_cell.length_c   1.000
_cell.angle_alpha   90.00
_cell.angle_beta   90.00
_cell.angle_gamma   90.00
#
_symmetry.space_group_name_H-M   'P 1'
#
loop_
_entity.id
_entity.type
_entity.pdbx_description
1 polymer ?
#
loop_
_entity_poly.entity_id
_entity_poly.type
_entity_poly.pdbx_seq_one_letter_code
_entity_poly.pdbx_strand_id
1 'polypeptide(L)'
;MTKPLRILVCDDDLAIRSSLKFLLTKAGYVIDLAATPEEILNKIRHNDFSLVLLDMNFSMTITGDEGLEILQKIRFLKPGVPVILITAWGSVELAVKGIKLGAADFVTKPWKNLQLLKMVETSITLSKNLNTPHSSDDPGSRKPGFPGIIGKDPKILEILDVVRRVAPTHAPVLITGESGTGKELIAEALHQLSTRNLGPFVKVNLGGLSSSLFESEMFGHKKGAFTDAMGDRTGRFEMAHRGTIFLDEIGELDLTSQIKLLRVLQDQTFERLGDSNTISVDVRVVSATNRNLIQQADQGLFREDLLYRINLIQIDIPPLRQRKDDIPLLASYFTEKAVSAFKLLGKEISPEGIDWLCEQPWSGNIRELKNIIERTVLLSSGDLMSAGDFKVAYQSGKPVLPNSQPPQGPVKTLEETEQDMIIRALADYGDNLTKVARKLGISRTTLYRKMDKLGIHSGHEE
;
A
#
# COMPACT_ATOMS: atom_id res chain seq x y z
N MET A 1 -37.31 -14.16 8.66
CA MET A 1 -36.46 -15.33 8.99
C MET A 1 -35.29 -15.36 8.02
N THR A 2 -34.08 -15.20 8.48
CA THR A 2 -32.86 -15.25 7.64
C THR A 2 -32.69 -16.69 7.12
N LYS A 3 -32.56 -16.85 5.79
CA LYS A 3 -32.30 -18.14 5.13
C LYS A 3 -31.04 -18.77 5.75
N PRO A 4 -31.07 -20.05 6.19
CA PRO A 4 -29.90 -20.67 6.80
C PRO A 4 -28.73 -20.69 5.81
N LEU A 5 -27.51 -20.42 6.31
CA LEU A 5 -26.30 -20.39 5.50
C LEU A 5 -25.88 -21.82 5.15
N ARG A 6 -25.93 -22.16 3.85
CA ARG A 6 -25.54 -23.48 3.34
C ARG A 6 -24.11 -23.47 2.81
N ILE A 7 -23.31 -24.44 3.21
CA ILE A 7 -21.93 -24.64 2.76
C ILE A 7 -21.83 -26.00 2.07
N LEU A 8 -21.20 -26.02 0.89
CA LEU A 8 -20.84 -27.26 0.20
C LEU A 8 -19.41 -27.63 0.55
N VAL A 9 -19.19 -28.83 1.08
CA VAL A 9 -17.87 -29.40 1.39
C VAL A 9 -17.54 -30.46 0.37
N CYS A 10 -16.45 -30.25 -0.36
CA CYS A 10 -16.00 -31.06 -1.49
C CYS A 10 -14.62 -31.63 -1.19
N ASP A 11 -14.51 -32.92 -0.96
CA ASP A 11 -13.29 -33.66 -0.68
C ASP A 11 -13.56 -35.14 -0.98
N ASP A 12 -12.64 -35.91 -1.51
CA ASP A 12 -12.79 -37.35 -1.77
C ASP A 12 -12.66 -38.20 -0.50
N ASP A 13 -11.94 -37.67 0.52
CA ASP A 13 -11.76 -38.36 1.81
C ASP A 13 -12.99 -38.21 2.71
N LEU A 14 -13.57 -39.36 3.06
CA LEU A 14 -14.78 -39.44 3.94
C LEU A 14 -14.46 -38.89 5.35
N ALA A 15 -13.27 -39.12 5.89
CA ALA A 15 -12.90 -38.66 7.22
C ALA A 15 -12.81 -37.12 7.28
N ILE A 16 -12.24 -36.51 6.24
CA ILE A 16 -12.16 -35.05 6.09
C ILE A 16 -13.56 -34.46 5.96
N ARG A 17 -14.39 -34.98 5.07
CA ARG A 17 -15.78 -34.51 4.92
C ARG A 17 -16.57 -34.62 6.23
N SER A 18 -16.40 -35.70 6.97
CA SER A 18 -17.08 -35.90 8.27
C SER A 18 -16.59 -34.93 9.34
N SER A 19 -15.30 -34.71 9.43
CA SER A 19 -14.68 -33.74 10.34
C SER A 19 -15.14 -32.31 10.06
N LEU A 20 -15.13 -31.88 8.80
CA LEU A 20 -15.60 -30.56 8.38
C LEU A 20 -17.10 -30.39 8.62
N LYS A 21 -17.92 -31.42 8.30
CA LYS A 21 -19.35 -31.40 8.59
C LYS A 21 -19.62 -31.20 10.08
N PHE A 22 -18.93 -31.95 10.94
CA PHE A 22 -19.08 -31.81 12.40
C PHE A 22 -18.70 -30.41 12.88
N LEU A 23 -17.55 -29.91 12.46
CA LEU A 23 -17.03 -28.58 12.84
C LEU A 23 -17.99 -27.46 12.43
N LEU A 24 -18.40 -27.46 11.17
CA LEU A 24 -19.22 -26.39 10.60
C LEU A 24 -20.69 -26.46 11.07
N THR A 25 -21.23 -27.66 11.27
CA THR A 25 -22.59 -27.82 11.85
C THR A 25 -22.63 -27.30 13.29
N LYS A 26 -21.57 -27.55 14.07
CA LYS A 26 -21.43 -26.99 15.44
C LYS A 26 -21.36 -25.47 15.43
N ALA A 27 -20.83 -24.86 14.36
CA ALA A 27 -20.81 -23.41 14.15
C ALA A 27 -22.14 -22.83 13.60
N GLY A 28 -23.18 -23.66 13.38
CA GLY A 28 -24.51 -23.21 12.97
C GLY A 28 -24.78 -23.19 11.46
N TYR A 29 -23.91 -23.78 10.63
CA TYR A 29 -24.08 -23.88 9.19
C TYR A 29 -24.81 -25.15 8.76
N VAL A 30 -25.56 -25.06 7.66
CA VAL A 30 -26.15 -26.23 6.99
C VAL A 30 -25.16 -26.78 5.98
N ILE A 31 -24.78 -28.06 6.07
CA ILE A 31 -23.68 -28.64 5.31
C ILE A 31 -24.19 -29.68 4.31
N ASP A 32 -23.85 -29.49 3.06
CA ASP A 32 -23.91 -30.46 1.99
C ASP A 32 -22.51 -31.01 1.70
N LEU A 33 -22.44 -32.30 1.37
CA LEU A 33 -21.18 -32.99 1.06
C LEU A 33 -21.19 -33.45 -0.40
N ALA A 34 -20.00 -33.39 -1.04
CA ALA A 34 -19.78 -33.97 -2.36
C ALA A 34 -18.44 -34.68 -2.39
N ALA A 35 -18.39 -35.86 -3.01
CA ALA A 35 -17.20 -36.70 -3.06
C ALA A 35 -16.54 -36.70 -4.44
N THR A 36 -17.25 -36.30 -5.49
CA THR A 36 -16.77 -36.34 -6.87
C THR A 36 -17.02 -35.02 -7.59
N PRO A 37 -16.21 -34.70 -8.63
CA PRO A 37 -16.41 -33.51 -9.46
C PRO A 37 -17.83 -33.41 -10.05
N GLU A 38 -18.42 -34.53 -10.45
CA GLU A 38 -19.77 -34.57 -11.01
C GLU A 38 -20.83 -34.20 -9.97
N GLU A 39 -20.72 -34.73 -8.75
CA GLU A 39 -21.60 -34.37 -7.65
C GLU A 39 -21.53 -32.89 -7.31
N ILE A 40 -20.31 -32.32 -7.30
CA ILE A 40 -20.08 -30.90 -7.03
C ILE A 40 -20.82 -30.04 -8.04
N LEU A 41 -20.58 -30.28 -9.33
CA LEU A 41 -21.18 -29.49 -10.40
C LEU A 41 -22.71 -29.65 -10.45
N ASN A 42 -23.23 -30.86 -10.18
CA ASN A 42 -24.68 -31.11 -10.11
C ASN A 42 -25.29 -30.32 -8.95
N LYS A 43 -24.69 -30.35 -7.76
CA LYS A 43 -25.21 -29.61 -6.58
C LYS A 43 -25.12 -28.09 -6.80
N ILE A 44 -24.05 -27.56 -7.38
CA ILE A 44 -23.91 -26.14 -7.67
C ILE A 44 -24.96 -25.63 -8.67
N ARG A 45 -25.35 -26.46 -9.66
CA ARG A 45 -26.41 -26.09 -10.62
C ARG A 45 -27.78 -25.99 -9.99
N HIS A 46 -28.11 -26.88 -9.08
CA HIS A 46 -29.48 -27.03 -8.57
C HIS A 46 -29.73 -26.40 -7.20
N ASN A 47 -28.67 -25.99 -6.48
CA ASN A 47 -28.78 -25.41 -5.16
C ASN A 47 -28.02 -24.09 -5.04
N ASP A 48 -28.46 -23.26 -4.08
CA ASP A 48 -27.73 -22.04 -3.72
C ASP A 48 -26.91 -22.32 -2.47
N PHE A 49 -25.61 -22.04 -2.56
CA PHE A 49 -24.65 -22.12 -1.47
C PHE A 49 -24.13 -20.74 -1.08
N SER A 50 -23.86 -20.58 0.19
CA SER A 50 -23.22 -19.37 0.73
C SER A 50 -21.71 -19.42 0.63
N LEU A 51 -21.13 -20.64 0.50
CA LEU A 51 -19.69 -20.87 0.37
C LEU A 51 -19.45 -22.33 -0.09
N VAL A 52 -18.35 -22.53 -0.80
CA VAL A 52 -17.83 -23.85 -1.16
C VAL A 52 -16.46 -24.04 -0.53
N LEU A 53 -16.23 -25.15 0.17
CA LEU A 53 -14.92 -25.66 0.56
C LEU A 53 -14.53 -26.73 -0.46
N LEU A 54 -13.45 -26.52 -1.19
CA LEU A 54 -13.06 -27.36 -2.32
C LEU A 54 -11.67 -27.92 -2.12
N ASP A 55 -11.54 -29.25 -2.02
CA ASP A 55 -10.24 -29.90 -2.08
C ASP A 55 -9.60 -29.73 -3.47
N MET A 56 -8.28 -29.61 -3.48
CA MET A 56 -7.51 -29.45 -4.72
C MET A 56 -7.28 -30.79 -5.45
N ASN A 57 -7.34 -31.93 -4.74
CA ASN A 57 -7.03 -33.24 -5.27
C ASN A 57 -8.22 -34.19 -5.09
N PHE A 58 -8.84 -34.63 -6.18
CA PHE A 58 -9.94 -35.59 -6.19
C PHE A 58 -9.55 -36.98 -6.74
N SER A 59 -8.31 -37.16 -7.14
CA SER A 59 -7.76 -38.44 -7.61
C SER A 59 -6.38 -38.67 -6.99
N MET A 60 -5.88 -39.92 -7.10
CA MET A 60 -4.54 -40.25 -6.63
C MET A 60 -3.39 -39.51 -7.38
N THR A 61 -3.70 -38.63 -8.31
CA THR A 61 -2.72 -37.78 -8.99
C THR A 61 -2.51 -36.50 -8.19
N ILE A 62 -1.27 -36.27 -7.75
CA ILE A 62 -0.85 -35.19 -6.84
C ILE A 62 -0.76 -33.83 -7.56
N THR A 63 -1.33 -33.67 -8.77
CA THR A 63 -1.12 -32.48 -9.61
C THR A 63 -1.98 -31.27 -9.22
N GLY A 64 -3.09 -31.46 -8.52
CA GLY A 64 -4.01 -30.37 -8.11
C GLY A 64 -4.75 -29.67 -9.26
N ASP A 65 -4.54 -30.06 -10.49
CA ASP A 65 -5.16 -29.45 -11.68
C ASP A 65 -6.67 -29.67 -11.71
N GLU A 66 -7.15 -30.79 -11.18
CA GLU A 66 -8.59 -31.12 -11.13
C GLU A 66 -9.37 -30.11 -10.26
N GLY A 67 -8.85 -29.74 -9.09
CA GLY A 67 -9.46 -28.72 -8.24
C GLY A 67 -9.52 -27.35 -8.91
N LEU A 68 -8.51 -26.99 -9.69
CA LEU A 68 -8.50 -25.74 -10.46
C LEU A 68 -9.53 -25.73 -11.57
N GLU A 69 -9.73 -26.85 -12.29
CA GLU A 69 -10.77 -26.96 -13.31
C GLU A 69 -12.17 -26.87 -12.70
N ILE A 70 -12.39 -27.52 -11.56
CA ILE A 70 -13.66 -27.46 -10.84
C ILE A 70 -13.94 -26.02 -10.36
N LEU A 71 -12.91 -25.34 -9.82
CA LEU A 71 -13.00 -23.93 -9.43
C LEU A 71 -13.46 -23.05 -10.61
N GLN A 72 -12.84 -23.18 -11.78
CA GLN A 72 -13.23 -22.41 -12.96
C GLN A 72 -14.68 -22.69 -13.37
N LYS A 73 -15.13 -23.95 -13.35
CA LYS A 73 -16.51 -24.34 -13.65
C LYS A 73 -17.50 -23.75 -12.62
N ILE A 74 -17.15 -23.77 -11.31
CA ILE A 74 -17.96 -23.14 -10.26
C ILE A 74 -18.06 -21.64 -10.48
N ARG A 75 -16.94 -20.95 -10.76
CA ARG A 75 -16.92 -19.51 -11.03
C ARG A 75 -17.73 -19.13 -12.26
N PHE A 76 -17.74 -19.96 -13.29
CA PHE A 76 -18.58 -19.75 -14.48
C PHE A 76 -20.07 -19.91 -14.18
N LEU A 77 -20.45 -20.94 -13.40
CA LEU A 77 -21.85 -21.25 -13.10
C LEU A 77 -22.46 -20.31 -12.04
N LYS A 78 -21.68 -19.95 -11.02
CA LYS A 78 -22.12 -19.15 -9.86
C LYS A 78 -21.01 -18.17 -9.45
N PRO A 79 -20.78 -17.08 -10.19
CA PRO A 79 -19.66 -16.16 -9.96
C PRO A 79 -19.70 -15.46 -8.57
N GLY A 80 -20.87 -15.35 -7.96
CA GLY A 80 -21.05 -14.72 -6.63
C GLY A 80 -20.80 -15.64 -5.44
N VAL A 81 -20.57 -16.95 -5.63
CA VAL A 81 -20.35 -17.89 -4.51
C VAL A 81 -18.86 -17.96 -4.19
N PRO A 82 -18.43 -17.62 -2.96
CA PRO A 82 -17.01 -17.71 -2.57
C PRO A 82 -16.58 -19.18 -2.48
N VAL A 83 -15.38 -19.47 -2.97
CA VAL A 83 -14.72 -20.78 -2.93
C VAL A 83 -13.44 -20.67 -2.11
N ILE A 84 -13.34 -21.47 -1.04
CA ILE A 84 -12.08 -21.65 -0.28
C ILE A 84 -11.47 -22.97 -0.71
N LEU A 85 -10.21 -22.93 -1.11
CA LEU A 85 -9.46 -24.12 -1.50
C LEU A 85 -8.85 -24.82 -0.28
N ILE A 86 -8.88 -26.14 -0.26
CA ILE A 86 -8.20 -26.97 0.73
C ILE A 86 -7.04 -27.66 0.02
N THR A 87 -5.81 -27.57 0.55
CA THR A 87 -4.62 -28.11 -0.11
C THR A 87 -3.70 -28.82 0.87
N ALA A 88 -2.93 -29.81 0.39
CA ALA A 88 -1.90 -30.45 1.19
C ALA A 88 -0.68 -29.52 1.39
N TRP A 89 0.10 -29.76 2.44
CA TRP A 89 1.33 -29.03 2.69
C TRP A 89 2.34 -29.27 1.57
N GLY A 90 2.80 -28.20 0.93
CA GLY A 90 3.74 -28.24 -0.23
C GLY A 90 3.15 -27.77 -1.56
N SER A 91 1.83 -27.60 -1.68
CA SER A 91 1.18 -27.12 -2.93
C SER A 91 0.73 -25.65 -2.85
N VAL A 92 1.56 -24.80 -2.22
CA VAL A 92 1.29 -23.35 -2.14
C VAL A 92 1.21 -22.72 -3.54
N GLU A 93 2.02 -23.16 -4.48
CA GLU A 93 1.96 -22.72 -5.89
C GLU A 93 0.59 -22.99 -6.55
N LEU A 94 -0.03 -24.13 -6.23
CA LEU A 94 -1.37 -24.47 -6.72
C LEU A 94 -2.46 -23.63 -6.05
N ALA A 95 -2.33 -23.36 -4.75
CA ALA A 95 -3.22 -22.45 -4.05
C ALA A 95 -3.15 -21.04 -4.66
N VAL A 96 -1.95 -20.57 -4.98
CA VAL A 96 -1.69 -19.31 -5.70
C VAL A 96 -2.39 -19.27 -7.07
N LYS A 97 -2.27 -20.35 -7.87
CA LYS A 97 -3.00 -20.46 -9.14
C LYS A 97 -4.51 -20.40 -8.92
N GLY A 98 -5.01 -21.06 -7.88
CA GLY A 98 -6.42 -21.04 -7.51
C GLY A 98 -6.95 -19.64 -7.18
N ILE A 99 -6.19 -18.84 -6.43
CA ILE A 99 -6.53 -17.43 -6.16
C ILE A 99 -6.57 -16.61 -7.46
N LYS A 100 -5.58 -16.76 -8.35
CA LYS A 100 -5.58 -16.12 -9.68
C LYS A 100 -6.81 -16.51 -10.53
N LEU A 101 -7.35 -17.70 -10.33
CA LEU A 101 -8.58 -18.19 -10.97
C LEU A 101 -9.86 -17.81 -10.22
N GLY A 102 -9.76 -17.01 -9.16
CA GLY A 102 -10.89 -16.42 -8.46
C GLY A 102 -11.34 -17.16 -7.20
N ALA A 103 -10.54 -18.04 -6.60
CA ALA A 103 -10.80 -18.52 -5.26
C ALA A 103 -10.79 -17.37 -4.25
N ALA A 104 -11.66 -17.45 -3.23
CA ALA A 104 -11.75 -16.43 -2.19
C ALA A 104 -10.60 -16.52 -1.18
N ASP A 105 -10.13 -17.74 -0.86
CA ASP A 105 -9.02 -18.01 0.06
C ASP A 105 -8.55 -19.46 -0.09
N PHE A 106 -7.50 -19.83 0.65
CA PHE A 106 -7.06 -21.22 0.75
C PHE A 106 -6.64 -21.59 2.17
N VAL A 107 -6.72 -22.88 2.51
CA VAL A 107 -6.27 -23.45 3.77
C VAL A 107 -5.44 -24.70 3.53
N THR A 108 -4.35 -24.87 4.27
CA THR A 108 -3.48 -26.05 4.19
C THR A 108 -3.93 -27.14 5.17
N LYS A 109 -3.86 -28.41 4.75
CA LYS A 109 -3.99 -29.58 5.62
C LYS A 109 -2.67 -29.83 6.37
N PRO A 110 -2.66 -30.02 7.72
CA PRO A 110 -3.77 -29.89 8.65
C PRO A 110 -4.06 -28.43 9.02
N TRP A 111 -5.32 -28.08 9.21
CA TRP A 111 -5.75 -26.73 9.60
C TRP A 111 -6.02 -26.60 11.10
N LYS A 112 -5.98 -25.35 11.58
CA LYS A 112 -6.49 -24.99 12.91
C LYS A 112 -7.98 -24.66 12.81
N ASN A 113 -8.86 -25.32 13.57
CA ASN A 113 -10.30 -25.18 13.50
C ASN A 113 -10.78 -23.71 13.61
N LEU A 114 -10.19 -22.94 14.54
CA LEU A 114 -10.55 -21.54 14.73
C LEU A 114 -10.21 -20.69 13.50
N GLN A 115 -9.09 -20.97 12.85
CA GLN A 115 -8.66 -20.27 11.63
C GLN A 115 -9.63 -20.56 10.47
N LEU A 116 -9.97 -21.83 10.25
CA LEU A 116 -10.91 -22.22 9.20
C LEU A 116 -12.28 -21.57 9.40
N LEU A 117 -12.81 -21.56 10.64
CA LEU A 117 -14.09 -20.92 10.94
C LEU A 117 -14.07 -19.41 10.67
N LYS A 118 -13.00 -18.71 11.03
CA LYS A 118 -12.83 -17.28 10.72
C LYS A 118 -12.79 -17.03 9.20
N MET A 119 -12.08 -17.86 8.44
CA MET A 119 -12.03 -17.75 6.96
C MET A 119 -13.40 -17.95 6.33
N VAL A 120 -14.14 -18.95 6.77
CA VAL A 120 -15.52 -19.23 6.31
C VAL A 120 -16.44 -18.04 6.59
N GLU A 121 -16.44 -17.53 7.82
CA GLU A 121 -17.25 -16.37 8.23
C GLU A 121 -16.90 -15.12 7.41
N THR A 122 -15.62 -14.83 7.24
CA THR A 122 -15.12 -13.69 6.46
C THR A 122 -15.57 -13.78 5.00
N SER A 123 -15.38 -14.95 4.36
CA SER A 123 -15.71 -15.13 2.94
C SER A 123 -17.21 -15.02 2.68
N ILE A 124 -18.05 -15.56 3.57
CA ILE A 124 -19.52 -15.44 3.47
C ILE A 124 -19.96 -13.98 3.66
N THR A 125 -19.39 -13.28 4.63
CA THR A 125 -19.76 -11.89 4.94
C THR A 125 -19.37 -10.95 3.79
N LEU A 126 -18.17 -11.13 3.22
CA LEU A 126 -17.72 -10.39 2.05
C LEU A 126 -18.63 -10.62 0.84
N SER A 127 -18.95 -11.88 0.53
CA SER A 127 -19.82 -12.23 -0.60
C SER A 127 -21.21 -11.60 -0.47
N LYS A 128 -21.81 -11.62 0.72
CA LYS A 128 -23.11 -10.97 0.96
C LYS A 128 -23.02 -9.46 0.77
N ASN A 129 -21.99 -8.82 1.33
CA ASN A 129 -21.81 -7.39 1.28
C ASN A 129 -21.51 -6.89 -0.15
N LEU A 130 -20.85 -7.71 -0.98
CA LEU A 130 -20.57 -7.41 -2.39
C LEU A 130 -21.78 -7.57 -3.30
N ASN A 131 -22.71 -8.50 -2.96
CA ASN A 131 -23.87 -8.84 -3.79
C ASN A 131 -25.15 -8.08 -3.43
N THR A 132 -25.19 -7.28 -2.36
CA THR A 132 -26.34 -6.42 -2.05
C THR A 132 -26.28 -5.18 -2.95
N PRO A 133 -27.22 -5.00 -3.90
CA PRO A 133 -27.35 -3.72 -4.57
C PRO A 133 -27.75 -2.70 -3.52
N HIS A 134 -26.91 -1.71 -3.29
CA HIS A 134 -27.34 -0.52 -2.56
C HIS A 134 -28.40 0.18 -3.39
N SER A 135 -29.65 0.09 -2.96
CA SER A 135 -30.67 1.09 -3.31
C SER A 135 -30.16 2.44 -2.77
N SER A 136 -29.46 3.14 -3.62
CA SER A 136 -29.16 4.55 -3.47
C SER A 136 -30.47 5.29 -3.74
N ASP A 137 -31.27 5.58 -2.72
CA ASP A 137 -32.26 6.66 -2.80
C ASP A 137 -33.02 6.73 -1.47
N ASP A 138 -32.30 7.22 -0.46
CA ASP A 138 -32.92 7.89 0.68
C ASP A 138 -32.13 9.19 0.98
N PRO A 139 -32.62 10.36 0.51
CA PRO A 139 -31.93 11.64 0.72
C PRO A 139 -31.85 12.09 2.19
N GLY A 140 -32.48 11.33 3.11
CA GLY A 140 -32.60 11.68 4.52
C GLY A 140 -31.65 10.95 5.48
N SER A 141 -31.02 9.85 5.10
CA SER A 141 -30.06 9.19 5.97
C SER A 141 -28.65 9.78 5.80
N ARG A 142 -28.24 10.63 6.72
CA ARG A 142 -26.84 11.02 6.87
C ARG A 142 -26.01 9.75 7.11
N LYS A 143 -25.49 9.16 6.02
CA LYS A 143 -24.46 8.11 6.12
C LYS A 143 -23.35 8.66 7.02
N PRO A 144 -22.89 7.96 8.07
CA PRO A 144 -21.81 8.45 8.91
C PRO A 144 -20.64 8.83 8.00
N GLY A 145 -20.25 10.11 8.04
CA GLY A 145 -19.14 10.62 7.26
C GLY A 145 -17.85 9.90 7.66
N PHE A 146 -16.92 9.78 6.75
CA PHE A 146 -15.59 9.27 7.06
C PHE A 146 -14.79 10.42 7.68
N PRO A 147 -14.44 10.38 8.99
CA PRO A 147 -13.68 11.45 9.61
C PRO A 147 -12.36 11.67 8.89
N GLY A 148 -12.12 12.87 8.38
CA GLY A 148 -10.86 13.23 7.74
C GLY A 148 -10.73 12.88 6.26
N ILE A 149 -11.67 12.15 5.65
CA ILE A 149 -11.67 11.89 4.21
C ILE A 149 -12.60 12.88 3.51
N ILE A 150 -12.01 13.70 2.65
CA ILE A 150 -12.69 14.73 1.86
C ILE A 150 -12.63 14.33 0.39
N GLY A 151 -13.80 14.25 -0.26
CA GLY A 151 -13.91 13.95 -1.67
C GLY A 151 -15.36 13.78 -2.10
N LYS A 152 -15.64 14.14 -3.35
CA LYS A 152 -16.93 13.97 -4.03
C LYS A 152 -16.78 13.23 -5.36
N ASP A 153 -15.55 12.98 -5.80
CA ASP A 153 -15.28 12.26 -7.05
C ASP A 153 -15.86 10.83 -6.96
N PRO A 154 -16.57 10.37 -8.01
CA PRO A 154 -17.18 9.03 -8.01
C PRO A 154 -16.21 7.91 -7.65
N LYS A 155 -14.96 7.98 -8.10
CA LYS A 155 -13.93 6.96 -7.80
C LYS A 155 -13.64 6.84 -6.32
N ILE A 156 -13.57 7.98 -5.60
CA ILE A 156 -13.35 7.94 -4.15
C ILE A 156 -14.60 7.47 -3.41
N LEU A 157 -15.80 7.82 -3.89
CA LEU A 157 -17.06 7.36 -3.31
C LEU A 157 -17.22 5.85 -3.44
N GLU A 158 -16.87 5.25 -4.59
CA GLU A 158 -16.83 3.80 -4.78
C GLU A 158 -15.88 3.11 -3.80
N ILE A 159 -14.67 3.67 -3.60
CA ILE A 159 -13.71 3.18 -2.61
C ILE A 159 -14.30 3.22 -1.19
N LEU A 160 -14.97 4.32 -0.83
CA LEU A 160 -15.58 4.46 0.49
C LEU A 160 -16.73 3.45 0.70
N ASP A 161 -17.47 3.10 -0.35
CA ASP A 161 -18.47 2.04 -0.29
C ASP A 161 -17.85 0.64 -0.13
N VAL A 162 -16.71 0.38 -0.77
CA VAL A 162 -15.92 -0.84 -0.51
C VAL A 162 -15.43 -0.86 0.94
N VAL A 163 -14.89 0.24 1.45
CA VAL A 163 -14.45 0.37 2.85
C VAL A 163 -15.59 0.05 3.82
N ARG A 164 -16.80 0.60 3.62
CA ARG A 164 -17.98 0.29 4.47
C ARG A 164 -18.32 -1.19 4.50
N ARG A 165 -18.27 -1.86 3.34
CA ARG A 165 -18.60 -3.29 3.22
C ARG A 165 -17.55 -4.20 3.85
N VAL A 166 -16.27 -3.82 3.72
CA VAL A 166 -15.12 -4.63 4.18
C VAL A 166 -14.78 -4.38 5.64
N ALA A 167 -15.02 -3.17 6.15
CA ALA A 167 -14.64 -2.78 7.51
C ALA A 167 -15.18 -3.73 8.61
N PRO A 168 -16.45 -4.21 8.59
CA PRO A 168 -16.96 -5.10 9.62
C PRO A 168 -16.35 -6.51 9.61
N THR A 169 -15.59 -6.86 8.58
CA THR A 169 -14.95 -8.18 8.44
C THR A 169 -13.55 -8.20 9.06
N HIS A 170 -12.98 -9.42 9.19
CA HIS A 170 -11.58 -9.63 9.59
C HIS A 170 -10.63 -9.78 8.40
N ALA A 171 -11.12 -9.54 7.18
CA ALA A 171 -10.35 -9.67 5.95
C ALA A 171 -9.08 -8.81 5.99
N PRO A 172 -7.90 -9.34 5.62
CA PRO A 172 -6.74 -8.53 5.33
C PRO A 172 -7.01 -7.66 4.11
N VAL A 173 -6.56 -6.39 4.18
CA VAL A 173 -6.76 -5.40 3.12
C VAL A 173 -5.41 -4.86 2.69
N LEU A 174 -5.17 -4.85 1.37
CA LEU A 174 -4.03 -4.18 0.77
C LEU A 174 -4.50 -2.87 0.11
N ILE A 175 -3.94 -1.76 0.55
CA ILE A 175 -4.23 -0.43 0.00
C ILE A 175 -3.07 -0.04 -0.91
N THR A 176 -3.35 0.15 -2.20
CA THR A 176 -2.36 0.56 -3.19
C THR A 176 -2.64 1.99 -3.66
N GLY A 177 -1.60 2.65 -4.14
CA GLY A 177 -1.68 4.01 -4.66
C GLY A 177 -0.41 4.80 -4.43
N GLU A 178 -0.25 5.88 -5.19
CA GLU A 178 0.92 6.75 -5.12
C GLU A 178 1.15 7.35 -3.73
N SER A 179 2.38 7.82 -3.47
CA SER A 179 2.67 8.53 -2.22
C SER A 179 1.79 9.77 -2.09
N GLY A 180 1.27 10.02 -0.88
CA GLY A 180 0.45 11.20 -0.60
C GLY A 180 -1.01 11.13 -1.05
N THR A 181 -1.54 9.99 -1.52
CA THR A 181 -2.94 9.81 -1.94
C THR A 181 -3.93 9.68 -0.80
N GLY A 182 -3.47 9.40 0.44
CA GLY A 182 -4.31 9.24 1.63
C GLY A 182 -4.54 7.79 2.06
N LYS A 183 -3.63 6.86 1.75
CA LYS A 183 -3.72 5.43 2.15
C LYS A 183 -3.94 5.24 3.65
N GLU A 184 -3.27 6.03 4.47
CA GLU A 184 -3.42 5.98 5.93
C GLU A 184 -4.84 6.33 6.39
N LEU A 185 -5.49 7.33 5.78
CA LEU A 185 -6.87 7.70 6.12
C LEU A 185 -7.87 6.59 5.79
N ILE A 186 -7.65 5.86 4.71
CA ILE A 186 -8.47 4.68 4.36
C ILE A 186 -8.24 3.56 5.39
N ALA A 187 -7.00 3.33 5.85
CA ALA A 187 -6.71 2.35 6.88
C ALA A 187 -7.36 2.73 8.23
N GLU A 188 -7.33 3.99 8.61
CA GLU A 188 -8.05 4.50 9.79
C GLU A 188 -9.56 4.30 9.67
N ALA A 189 -10.14 4.59 8.51
CA ALA A 189 -11.56 4.39 8.27
C ALA A 189 -11.97 2.91 8.35
N LEU A 190 -11.15 1.99 7.81
CA LEU A 190 -11.34 0.55 7.94
C LEU A 190 -11.33 0.11 9.41
N HIS A 191 -10.46 0.66 10.23
CA HIS A 191 -10.43 0.35 11.67
C HIS A 191 -11.64 0.94 12.40
N GLN A 192 -11.95 2.23 12.20
CA GLN A 192 -13.05 2.93 12.88
C GLN A 192 -14.43 2.32 12.60
N LEU A 193 -14.64 1.80 11.38
CA LEU A 193 -15.89 1.14 10.99
C LEU A 193 -15.89 -0.37 11.25
N SER A 194 -14.82 -0.92 11.83
CA SER A 194 -14.70 -2.34 12.12
C SER A 194 -15.34 -2.71 13.45
N THR A 195 -15.55 -4.03 13.65
CA THR A 195 -15.92 -4.59 14.96
C THR A 195 -14.82 -4.45 16.03
N ARG A 196 -13.62 -3.99 15.63
CA ARG A 196 -12.45 -3.78 16.48
C ARG A 196 -12.14 -2.31 16.75
N ASN A 197 -13.07 -1.40 16.49
CA ASN A 197 -12.89 0.05 16.59
C ASN A 197 -12.55 0.55 18.01
N LEU A 198 -12.88 -0.23 19.04
CA LEU A 198 -12.49 0.04 20.43
C LEU A 198 -11.11 -0.52 20.80
N GLY A 199 -10.54 -1.37 19.96
CA GLY A 199 -9.20 -1.93 20.13
C GLY A 199 -8.10 -0.99 19.64
N PRO A 200 -6.84 -1.34 19.88
CA PRO A 200 -5.72 -0.51 19.42
C PRO A 200 -5.61 -0.49 17.88
N PHE A 201 -5.27 0.71 17.36
CA PHE A 201 -4.84 0.91 15.97
C PHE A 201 -3.35 1.23 15.96
N VAL A 202 -2.53 0.23 15.64
CA VAL A 202 -1.07 0.35 15.67
C VAL A 202 -0.55 0.58 14.27
N LYS A 203 0.05 1.75 14.03
CA LYS A 203 0.67 2.14 12.75
C LYS A 203 2.15 1.80 12.77
N VAL A 204 2.62 1.19 11.69
CA VAL A 204 4.04 0.88 11.48
C VAL A 204 4.43 1.26 10.06
N ASN A 205 5.39 2.16 9.91
CA ASN A 205 6.02 2.42 8.62
C ASN A 205 7.22 1.48 8.49
N LEU A 206 7.22 0.64 7.45
CA LEU A 206 8.24 -0.38 7.19
C LEU A 206 9.36 0.15 6.28
N GLY A 207 9.18 1.36 5.71
CA GLY A 207 10.19 1.99 4.87
C GLY A 207 11.45 2.36 5.65
N GLY A 208 12.59 1.91 5.14
CA GLY A 208 13.89 2.23 5.74
C GLY A 208 14.26 1.47 7.02
N LEU A 209 13.48 0.46 7.43
CA LEU A 209 13.84 -0.41 8.53
C LEU A 209 14.87 -1.46 8.07
N SER A 210 16.01 -1.56 8.78
CA SER A 210 16.89 -2.72 8.63
C SER A 210 16.23 -3.97 9.21
N SER A 211 16.64 -5.19 8.75
CA SER A 211 16.06 -6.45 9.21
C SER A 211 16.13 -6.63 10.73
N SER A 212 17.22 -6.22 11.38
CA SER A 212 17.37 -6.29 12.83
C SER A 212 16.43 -5.33 13.57
N LEU A 213 16.26 -4.12 13.04
CA LEU A 213 15.34 -3.15 13.62
C LEU A 213 13.87 -3.56 13.38
N PHE A 214 13.56 -4.14 12.22
CA PHE A 214 12.25 -4.70 11.93
C PHE A 214 11.84 -5.75 12.97
N GLU A 215 12.72 -6.71 13.28
CA GLU A 215 12.42 -7.75 14.25
C GLU A 215 12.16 -7.18 15.64
N SER A 216 13.05 -6.31 16.10
CA SER A 216 12.94 -5.66 17.41
C SER A 216 11.67 -4.80 17.54
N GLU A 217 11.29 -4.05 16.47
CA GLU A 217 10.06 -3.26 16.45
C GLU A 217 8.81 -4.15 16.40
N MET A 218 8.77 -5.14 15.49
CA MET A 218 7.56 -5.91 15.23
C MET A 218 7.26 -6.93 16.34
N PHE A 219 8.30 -7.62 16.83
CA PHE A 219 8.15 -8.74 17.77
C PHE A 219 8.56 -8.39 19.20
N GLY A 220 9.36 -7.32 19.37
CA GLY A 220 9.92 -6.95 20.66
C GLY A 220 11.18 -7.75 21.01
N HIS A 221 11.80 -7.39 22.11
CA HIS A 221 13.00 -8.06 22.58
C HIS A 221 13.08 -8.10 24.12
N LYS A 222 13.82 -9.05 24.63
CA LYS A 222 14.25 -9.11 26.02
C LYS A 222 15.59 -8.41 26.22
N LYS A 223 15.80 -7.90 27.43
CA LYS A 223 17.09 -7.33 27.81
C LYS A 223 18.23 -8.31 27.53
N GLY A 224 19.25 -7.85 26.81
CA GLY A 224 20.41 -8.68 26.45
C GLY A 224 20.25 -9.51 25.18
N ALA A 225 19.14 -9.37 24.43
CA ALA A 225 18.93 -10.08 23.17
C ALA A 225 19.95 -9.69 22.07
N PHE A 226 20.50 -8.49 22.14
CA PHE A 226 21.58 -7.97 21.28
C PHE A 226 22.36 -6.89 22.06
N THR A 227 23.50 -6.45 21.52
CA THR A 227 24.46 -5.57 22.22
C THR A 227 23.84 -4.31 22.82
N ASP A 228 22.83 -3.71 22.16
CA ASP A 228 22.17 -2.48 22.59
C ASP A 228 20.81 -2.71 23.28
N ALA A 229 20.44 -3.96 23.58
CA ALA A 229 19.18 -4.28 24.26
C ALA A 229 19.27 -4.01 25.76
N MET A 230 19.19 -2.73 26.17
CA MET A 230 19.30 -2.32 27.57
C MET A 230 18.07 -2.64 28.44
N GLY A 231 16.91 -2.89 27.83
CA GLY A 231 15.65 -3.19 28.52
C GLY A 231 14.74 -4.10 27.69
N ASP A 232 13.65 -4.56 28.30
CA ASP A 232 12.59 -5.30 27.59
C ASP A 232 11.80 -4.33 26.72
N ARG A 233 11.42 -4.76 25.52
CA ARG A 233 10.57 -3.99 24.60
C ARG A 233 9.39 -4.84 24.12
N THR A 234 8.18 -4.27 24.21
CA THR A 234 6.97 -4.87 23.66
C THR A 234 6.90 -4.60 22.15
N GLY A 235 6.61 -5.66 21.35
CA GLY A 235 6.51 -5.58 19.91
C GLY A 235 5.18 -5.00 19.42
N ARG A 236 5.17 -4.49 18.16
CA ARG A 236 3.99 -3.90 17.53
C ARG A 236 2.82 -4.87 17.38
N PHE A 237 3.08 -6.16 17.10
CA PHE A 237 2.03 -7.17 17.04
C PHE A 237 1.36 -7.40 18.39
N GLU A 238 2.13 -7.40 19.46
CA GLU A 238 1.58 -7.52 20.82
C GLU A 238 0.75 -6.28 21.19
N MET A 239 1.23 -5.08 20.86
CA MET A 239 0.50 -3.83 21.08
C MET A 239 -0.81 -3.79 20.28
N ALA A 240 -0.86 -4.43 19.10
CA ALA A 240 -2.05 -4.49 18.25
C ALA A 240 -3.04 -5.60 18.62
N HIS A 241 -2.77 -6.37 19.70
CA HIS A 241 -3.62 -7.49 20.10
C HIS A 241 -5.08 -7.06 20.29
N ARG A 242 -6.03 -7.82 19.70
CA ARG A 242 -7.47 -7.52 19.63
C ARG A 242 -7.84 -6.24 18.88
N GLY A 243 -6.91 -5.66 18.16
CA GLY A 243 -7.07 -4.45 17.38
C GLY A 243 -6.71 -4.65 15.90
N THR A 244 -6.13 -3.61 15.32
CA THR A 244 -5.69 -3.58 13.93
C THR A 244 -4.24 -3.11 13.86
N ILE A 245 -3.40 -3.81 13.09
CA ILE A 245 -2.07 -3.33 12.71
C ILE A 245 -2.13 -2.78 11.28
N PHE A 246 -1.60 -1.57 11.09
CA PHE A 246 -1.44 -0.95 9.79
C PHE A 246 0.03 -0.96 9.41
N LEU A 247 0.35 -1.67 8.33
CA LEU A 247 1.70 -1.87 7.80
C LEU A 247 1.88 -0.99 6.55
N ASP A 248 2.46 0.19 6.72
CA ASP A 248 2.71 1.11 5.60
C ASP A 248 4.06 0.78 4.92
N GLU A 249 4.11 1.00 3.61
CA GLU A 249 5.27 0.75 2.76
C GLU A 249 5.76 -0.72 2.79
N ILE A 250 4.80 -1.69 2.81
CA ILE A 250 5.14 -3.12 2.92
C ILE A 250 6.03 -3.64 1.78
N GLY A 251 6.00 -3.00 0.62
CA GLY A 251 6.86 -3.32 -0.53
C GLY A 251 8.35 -2.96 -0.34
N GLU A 252 8.72 -2.32 0.78
CA GLU A 252 10.11 -2.00 1.12
C GLU A 252 10.80 -3.10 1.92
N LEU A 253 10.05 -4.11 2.41
CA LEU A 253 10.61 -5.18 3.22
C LEU A 253 11.59 -6.06 2.43
N ASP A 254 12.71 -6.40 3.05
CA ASP A 254 13.62 -7.44 2.56
C ASP A 254 13.02 -8.85 2.70
N LEU A 255 13.52 -9.81 1.94
CA LEU A 255 13.01 -11.19 1.90
C LEU A 255 13.03 -11.89 3.27
N THR A 256 14.01 -11.59 4.11
CA THR A 256 14.14 -12.19 5.46
C THR A 256 13.00 -11.72 6.36
N SER A 257 12.73 -10.41 6.35
CA SER A 257 11.63 -9.79 7.09
C SER A 257 10.27 -10.28 6.58
N GLN A 258 10.11 -10.48 5.26
CA GLN A 258 8.90 -11.03 4.66
C GLN A 258 8.58 -12.45 5.17
N ILE A 259 9.60 -13.34 5.31
CA ILE A 259 9.43 -14.69 5.85
C ILE A 259 8.91 -14.66 7.29
N LYS A 260 9.49 -13.78 8.12
CA LYS A 260 9.08 -13.65 9.53
C LYS A 260 7.66 -13.09 9.66
N LEU A 261 7.34 -12.07 8.87
CA LEU A 261 6.00 -11.51 8.81
C LEU A 261 4.97 -12.58 8.40
N LEU A 262 5.25 -13.34 7.34
CA LEU A 262 4.37 -14.41 6.87
C LEU A 262 4.04 -15.42 7.96
N ARG A 263 5.05 -15.89 8.73
CA ARG A 263 4.84 -16.83 9.84
C ARG A 263 3.82 -16.28 10.86
N VAL A 264 3.97 -15.03 11.27
CA VAL A 264 3.05 -14.42 12.23
C VAL A 264 1.64 -14.28 11.63
N LEU A 265 1.52 -13.93 10.35
CA LEU A 265 0.23 -13.84 9.68
C LEU A 265 -0.46 -15.19 9.52
N GLN A 266 0.30 -16.27 9.38
CA GLN A 266 -0.22 -17.64 9.25
C GLN A 266 -0.59 -18.24 10.61
N ASP A 267 0.36 -18.19 11.58
CA ASP A 267 0.23 -18.88 12.84
C ASP A 267 -0.45 -18.07 13.94
N GLN A 268 -0.52 -16.74 13.77
CA GLN A 268 -0.94 -15.80 14.80
C GLN A 268 -0.11 -15.91 16.09
N THR A 269 1.13 -16.35 15.97
CA THR A 269 2.08 -16.52 17.07
C THR A 269 3.47 -16.06 16.65
N PHE A 270 4.26 -15.59 17.62
CA PHE A 270 5.66 -15.23 17.46
C PHE A 270 6.40 -15.36 18.79
N GLU A 271 7.73 -15.23 18.74
CA GLU A 271 8.61 -15.16 19.91
C GLU A 271 9.32 -13.81 19.90
N ARG A 272 9.60 -13.25 21.08
CA ARG A 272 10.42 -12.04 21.19
C ARG A 272 11.89 -12.41 20.97
N LEU A 273 12.67 -11.47 20.45
CA LEU A 273 14.11 -11.68 20.36
C LEU A 273 14.71 -11.92 21.76
N GLY A 274 15.49 -13.00 21.87
CA GLY A 274 16.09 -13.42 23.13
C GLY A 274 15.14 -14.11 24.11
N ASP A 275 13.93 -14.50 23.67
CA ASP A 275 12.96 -15.26 24.47
C ASP A 275 12.43 -16.44 23.62
N SER A 276 12.21 -17.59 24.25
CA SER A 276 11.60 -18.78 23.63
C SER A 276 10.10 -18.94 23.94
N ASN A 277 9.52 -17.98 24.66
CA ASN A 277 8.10 -18.03 24.99
C ASN A 277 7.27 -17.61 23.76
N THR A 278 6.40 -18.49 23.29
CA THR A 278 5.48 -18.22 22.17
C THR A 278 4.34 -17.33 22.63
N ILE A 279 4.17 -16.20 21.97
CA ILE A 279 3.09 -15.22 22.20
C ILE A 279 2.04 -15.37 21.11
N SER A 280 0.78 -15.57 21.51
CA SER A 280 -0.35 -15.63 20.58
C SER A 280 -1.02 -14.26 20.47
N VAL A 281 -1.32 -13.83 19.24
CA VAL A 281 -1.98 -12.54 18.95
C VAL A 281 -3.18 -12.73 18.05
N ASP A 282 -4.22 -11.94 18.27
CA ASP A 282 -5.39 -11.85 17.41
C ASP A 282 -5.45 -10.43 16.83
N VAL A 283 -4.93 -10.24 15.61
CA VAL A 283 -4.74 -8.93 15.01
C VAL A 283 -5.35 -8.91 13.61
N ARG A 284 -6.11 -7.86 13.28
CA ARG A 284 -6.50 -7.57 11.91
C ARG A 284 -5.37 -6.84 11.20
N VAL A 285 -5.03 -7.26 9.98
CA VAL A 285 -3.93 -6.66 9.20
C VAL A 285 -4.50 -5.79 8.08
N VAL A 286 -4.02 -4.56 8.00
CA VAL A 286 -4.22 -3.65 6.87
C VAL A 286 -2.83 -3.24 6.39
N SER A 287 -2.54 -3.45 5.13
CA SER A 287 -1.23 -3.14 4.53
C SER A 287 -1.36 -2.04 3.48
N ALA A 288 -0.32 -1.23 3.30
CA ALA A 288 -0.27 -0.22 2.26
C ALA A 288 1.07 -0.21 1.51
N THR A 289 1.03 0.16 0.24
CA THR A 289 2.24 0.32 -0.58
C THR A 289 1.99 1.28 -1.75
N ASN A 290 3.05 1.90 -2.24
CA ASN A 290 3.09 2.62 -3.51
C ASN A 290 3.77 1.81 -4.63
N ARG A 291 4.30 0.61 -4.31
CA ARG A 291 4.98 -0.26 -5.25
C ARG A 291 4.02 -1.28 -5.88
N ASN A 292 4.34 -1.72 -7.08
CA ASN A 292 3.65 -2.84 -7.71
C ASN A 292 4.21 -4.17 -7.16
N LEU A 293 3.49 -4.75 -6.17
CA LEU A 293 3.93 -6.00 -5.52
C LEU A 293 3.88 -7.20 -6.46
N ILE A 294 3.00 -7.21 -7.47
CA ILE A 294 2.95 -8.29 -8.47
C ILE A 294 4.24 -8.30 -9.28
N GLN A 295 4.65 -7.12 -9.78
CA GLN A 295 5.91 -6.99 -10.50
C GLN A 295 7.12 -7.34 -9.63
N GLN A 296 7.12 -6.95 -8.34
CA GLN A 296 8.18 -7.33 -7.41
C GLN A 296 8.21 -8.84 -7.15
N ALA A 297 7.05 -9.50 -7.11
CA ALA A 297 6.97 -10.96 -6.97
C ALA A 297 7.55 -11.66 -8.20
N ASP A 298 7.20 -11.22 -9.41
CA ASP A 298 7.77 -11.72 -10.66
C ASP A 298 9.31 -11.57 -10.73
N GLN A 299 9.85 -10.53 -10.08
CA GLN A 299 11.29 -10.27 -9.98
C GLN A 299 11.98 -10.99 -8.80
N GLY A 300 11.23 -11.75 -8.00
CA GLY A 300 11.75 -12.43 -6.80
C GLY A 300 12.12 -11.49 -5.64
N LEU A 301 11.68 -10.22 -5.67
CA LEU A 301 11.91 -9.22 -4.62
C LEU A 301 10.80 -9.23 -3.55
N PHE A 302 9.64 -9.77 -3.86
CA PHE A 302 8.53 -9.96 -2.94
C PHE A 302 8.00 -11.40 -3.03
N ARG A 303 7.68 -12.02 -1.90
CA ARG A 303 7.19 -13.40 -1.87
C ARG A 303 5.74 -13.47 -2.27
N GLU A 304 5.40 -14.38 -3.17
CA GLU A 304 4.02 -14.59 -3.61
C GLU A 304 3.10 -15.04 -2.48
N ASP A 305 3.60 -15.94 -1.59
CA ASP A 305 2.82 -16.44 -0.46
C ASP A 305 2.44 -15.32 0.53
N LEU A 306 3.32 -14.36 0.79
CA LEU A 306 3.02 -13.18 1.58
C LEU A 306 2.02 -12.27 0.87
N LEU A 307 2.20 -12.04 -0.44
CA LEU A 307 1.29 -11.21 -1.24
C LEU A 307 -0.15 -11.72 -1.13
N TYR A 308 -0.37 -13.02 -1.31
CA TYR A 308 -1.72 -13.59 -1.20
C TYR A 308 -2.28 -13.52 0.22
N ARG A 309 -1.43 -13.60 1.23
CA ARG A 309 -1.88 -13.52 2.63
C ARG A 309 -2.34 -12.14 3.04
N ILE A 310 -1.78 -11.07 2.45
CA ILE A 310 -2.14 -9.68 2.75
C ILE A 310 -3.15 -9.08 1.77
N ASN A 311 -3.32 -9.69 0.59
CA ASN A 311 -4.11 -9.15 -0.53
C ASN A 311 -5.40 -9.97 -0.78
N LEU A 312 -6.22 -10.18 0.26
CA LEU A 312 -7.55 -10.75 0.07
C LEU A 312 -8.50 -9.72 -0.57
N ILE A 313 -8.41 -8.47 -0.12
CA ILE A 313 -9.13 -7.33 -0.70
C ILE A 313 -8.11 -6.25 -1.06
N GLN A 314 -8.11 -5.84 -2.33
CA GLN A 314 -7.32 -4.72 -2.80
C GLN A 314 -8.17 -3.45 -2.93
N ILE A 315 -7.61 -2.34 -2.45
CA ILE A 315 -8.20 -1.00 -2.59
C ILE A 315 -7.17 -0.11 -3.28
N ASP A 316 -7.44 0.25 -4.53
CA ASP A 316 -6.57 1.14 -5.31
C ASP A 316 -7.04 2.59 -5.19
N ILE A 317 -6.20 3.45 -4.59
CA ILE A 317 -6.53 4.86 -4.45
C ILE A 317 -6.02 5.63 -5.68
N PRO A 318 -6.90 6.25 -6.46
CA PRO A 318 -6.49 7.00 -7.64
C PRO A 318 -5.65 8.23 -7.25
N PRO A 319 -4.65 8.58 -8.06
CA PRO A 319 -3.88 9.80 -7.86
C PRO A 319 -4.77 11.04 -8.02
N LEU A 320 -4.39 12.15 -7.38
CA LEU A 320 -5.20 13.37 -7.32
C LEU A 320 -5.55 13.94 -8.70
N ARG A 321 -4.65 13.81 -9.69
CA ARG A 321 -4.89 14.20 -11.09
C ARG A 321 -6.05 13.46 -11.78
N GLN A 322 -6.47 12.30 -11.25
CA GLN A 322 -7.60 11.52 -11.76
C GLN A 322 -8.91 11.79 -11.00
N ARG A 323 -8.88 12.61 -9.94
CA ARG A 323 -10.03 13.02 -9.14
C ARG A 323 -10.02 14.54 -8.94
N LYS A 324 -10.01 15.27 -10.05
CA LYS A 324 -9.89 16.73 -10.07
C LYS A 324 -11.03 17.44 -9.33
N ASP A 325 -12.21 16.83 -9.27
CA ASP A 325 -13.36 17.36 -8.56
C ASP A 325 -13.15 17.49 -7.04
N ASP A 326 -12.20 16.73 -6.48
CA ASP A 326 -11.85 16.80 -5.06
C ASP A 326 -10.93 17.99 -4.75
N ILE A 327 -10.20 18.53 -5.75
CA ILE A 327 -9.17 19.56 -5.54
C ILE A 327 -9.77 20.83 -4.92
N PRO A 328 -10.91 21.39 -5.39
CA PRO A 328 -11.48 22.59 -4.77
C PRO A 328 -11.86 22.38 -3.30
N LEU A 329 -12.44 21.22 -2.97
CA LEU A 329 -12.83 20.89 -1.59
C LEU A 329 -11.63 20.74 -0.68
N LEU A 330 -10.61 20.02 -1.15
CA LEU A 330 -9.34 19.83 -0.42
C LEU A 330 -8.62 21.17 -0.24
N ALA A 331 -8.62 22.03 -1.27
CA ALA A 331 -7.98 23.34 -1.22
C ALA A 331 -8.63 24.23 -0.16
N SER A 332 -9.96 24.35 -0.17
CA SER A 332 -10.70 25.09 0.87
C SER A 332 -10.42 24.57 2.26
N TYR A 333 -10.48 23.26 2.46
CA TYR A 333 -10.21 22.62 3.76
C TYR A 333 -8.78 22.89 4.27
N PHE A 334 -7.76 22.75 3.40
CA PHE A 334 -6.39 23.03 3.83
C PHE A 334 -6.13 24.50 4.08
N THR A 335 -6.80 25.41 3.34
CA THR A 335 -6.73 26.84 3.59
C THR A 335 -7.30 27.18 4.96
N GLU A 336 -8.50 26.70 5.30
CA GLU A 336 -9.11 26.91 6.63
C GLU A 336 -8.21 26.37 7.77
N LYS A 337 -7.66 25.15 7.57
CA LYS A 337 -6.72 24.57 8.54
C LYS A 337 -5.46 25.40 8.70
N ALA A 338 -4.86 25.86 7.60
CA ALA A 338 -3.63 26.66 7.62
C ALA A 338 -3.89 28.01 8.30
N VAL A 339 -4.97 28.70 7.92
CA VAL A 339 -5.39 29.97 8.53
C VAL A 339 -5.58 29.83 10.04
N SER A 340 -6.26 28.78 10.47
CA SER A 340 -6.45 28.49 11.90
C SER A 340 -5.14 28.17 12.61
N ALA A 341 -4.29 27.32 12.03
CA ALA A 341 -3.04 26.89 12.63
C ALA A 341 -2.02 28.04 12.77
N PHE A 342 -1.94 28.92 11.77
CA PHE A 342 -1.03 30.08 11.77
C PHE A 342 -1.64 31.34 12.37
N LYS A 343 -2.91 31.27 12.86
CA LYS A 343 -3.65 32.40 13.46
C LYS A 343 -3.72 33.61 12.53
N LEU A 344 -3.89 33.39 11.25
CA LEU A 344 -4.07 34.40 10.24
C LEU A 344 -5.55 34.76 10.11
N LEU A 345 -5.87 35.92 9.50
CA LEU A 345 -7.23 36.35 9.26
C LEU A 345 -7.52 36.33 7.76
N GLY A 346 -8.69 35.82 7.39
CA GLY A 346 -9.37 36.17 6.13
C GLY A 346 -8.70 35.71 4.82
N LYS A 347 -7.95 34.59 4.78
CA LYS A 347 -7.37 34.09 3.51
C LYS A 347 -8.38 33.25 2.73
N GLU A 348 -8.62 33.60 1.47
CA GLU A 348 -9.46 32.86 0.54
C GLU A 348 -8.72 32.58 -0.77
N ILE A 349 -9.14 31.55 -1.50
CA ILE A 349 -8.58 31.23 -2.82
C ILE A 349 -9.46 31.86 -3.89
N SER A 350 -8.86 32.59 -4.83
CA SER A 350 -9.59 33.14 -5.98
C SER A 350 -10.07 32.03 -6.93
N PRO A 351 -11.13 32.24 -7.72
CA PRO A 351 -11.55 31.29 -8.75
C PRO A 351 -10.42 30.88 -9.69
N GLU A 352 -9.61 31.84 -10.15
CA GLU A 352 -8.44 31.59 -11.00
C GLU A 352 -7.37 30.76 -10.28
N GLY A 353 -7.25 30.93 -8.95
CA GLY A 353 -6.38 30.09 -8.10
C GLY A 353 -6.85 28.65 -8.07
N ILE A 354 -8.16 28.41 -7.93
CA ILE A 354 -8.76 27.06 -7.96
C ILE A 354 -8.53 26.41 -9.34
N ASP A 355 -8.80 27.15 -10.42
CA ASP A 355 -8.61 26.64 -11.79
C ASP A 355 -7.15 26.21 -12.00
N TRP A 356 -6.22 27.06 -11.60
CA TRP A 356 -4.79 26.72 -11.68
C TRP A 356 -4.45 25.47 -10.88
N LEU A 357 -4.97 25.31 -9.65
CA LEU A 357 -4.75 24.12 -8.84
C LEU A 357 -5.29 22.85 -9.52
N CYS A 358 -6.44 22.92 -10.21
CA CYS A 358 -7.03 21.80 -10.94
C CYS A 358 -6.23 21.36 -12.18
N GLU A 359 -5.37 22.24 -12.72
CA GLU A 359 -4.54 21.95 -13.90
C GLU A 359 -3.22 21.26 -13.56
N GLN A 360 -2.76 21.31 -12.30
CA GLN A 360 -1.46 20.77 -11.92
C GLN A 360 -1.45 19.24 -11.89
N PRO A 361 -0.29 18.61 -12.19
CA PRO A 361 -0.15 17.15 -12.25
C PRO A 361 -0.14 16.47 -10.87
N TRP A 362 0.17 17.20 -9.81
CA TRP A 362 0.20 16.72 -8.41
C TRP A 362 0.92 15.38 -8.23
N SER A 363 2.20 15.31 -8.59
CA SER A 363 3.00 14.09 -8.44
C SER A 363 3.11 13.60 -6.99
N GLY A 364 3.11 14.53 -6.02
CA GLY A 364 3.04 14.24 -4.58
C GLY A 364 1.61 14.22 -4.02
N ASN A 365 0.58 14.24 -4.90
CA ASN A 365 -0.83 14.11 -4.57
C ASN A 365 -1.31 15.10 -3.50
N ILE A 366 -2.13 14.65 -2.53
CA ILE A 366 -2.70 15.50 -1.48
C ILE A 366 -1.60 16.08 -0.58
N ARG A 367 -0.49 15.35 -0.37
CA ARG A 367 0.63 15.87 0.44
C ARG A 367 1.28 17.09 -0.22
N GLU A 368 1.46 17.05 -1.53
CA GLU A 368 1.99 18.19 -2.30
C GLU A 368 1.00 19.35 -2.32
N LEU A 369 -0.27 19.09 -2.61
CA LEU A 369 -1.34 20.09 -2.60
C LEU A 369 -1.40 20.82 -1.24
N LYS A 370 -1.43 20.07 -0.14
CA LYS A 370 -1.41 20.63 1.21
C LYS A 370 -0.22 21.55 1.44
N ASN A 371 1.00 21.08 1.11
CA ASN A 371 2.22 21.85 1.31
C ASN A 371 2.22 23.17 0.49
N ILE A 372 1.71 23.12 -0.74
CA ILE A 372 1.62 24.31 -1.59
C ILE A 372 0.60 25.31 -1.02
N ILE A 373 -0.54 24.85 -0.56
CA ILE A 373 -1.55 25.71 0.06
C ILE A 373 -1.00 26.34 1.35
N GLU A 374 -0.44 25.57 2.25
CA GLU A 374 0.15 26.09 3.49
C GLU A 374 1.23 27.14 3.23
N ARG A 375 2.08 26.88 2.22
CA ARG A 375 3.11 27.83 1.79
C ARG A 375 2.52 29.10 1.18
N THR A 376 1.49 28.98 0.33
CA THR A 376 0.82 30.14 -0.29
C THR A 376 0.13 30.99 0.78
N VAL A 377 -0.54 30.35 1.75
CA VAL A 377 -1.17 31.06 2.91
C VAL A 377 -0.14 31.91 3.67
N LEU A 378 1.07 31.40 3.85
CA LEU A 378 2.16 32.10 4.57
C LEU A 378 2.81 33.20 3.73
N LEU A 379 2.96 33.01 2.43
CA LEU A 379 3.74 33.93 1.56
C LEU A 379 2.90 35.00 0.86
N SER A 380 1.59 34.77 0.67
CA SER A 380 0.72 35.75 0.01
C SER A 380 0.52 36.98 0.90
N SER A 381 0.60 38.16 0.30
CA SER A 381 0.45 39.45 0.98
C SER A 381 -1.03 39.87 1.17
N GLY A 382 -1.92 39.43 0.27
CA GLY A 382 -3.35 39.75 0.26
C GLY A 382 -4.21 38.70 0.92
N ASP A 383 -5.46 39.04 1.18
CA ASP A 383 -6.47 38.09 1.71
C ASP A 383 -6.97 37.13 0.64
N LEU A 384 -6.92 37.52 -0.64
CA LEU A 384 -7.32 36.68 -1.79
C LEU A 384 -6.08 36.13 -2.51
N MET A 385 -5.90 34.81 -2.42
CA MET A 385 -4.77 34.10 -3.05
C MET A 385 -5.05 33.85 -4.54
N SER A 386 -4.25 34.46 -5.40
CA SER A 386 -4.36 34.36 -6.86
C SER A 386 -3.57 33.16 -7.42
N ALA A 387 -3.80 32.85 -8.70
CA ALA A 387 -2.96 31.89 -9.44
C ALA A 387 -1.47 32.26 -9.44
N GLY A 388 -1.15 33.58 -9.39
CA GLY A 388 0.23 34.08 -9.28
C GLY A 388 0.89 33.66 -7.98
N ASP A 389 0.21 33.77 -6.84
CA ASP A 389 0.71 33.37 -5.53
C ASP A 389 1.01 31.87 -5.48
N PHE A 390 0.11 31.05 -6.03
CA PHE A 390 0.34 29.59 -6.12
C PHE A 390 1.53 29.24 -7.03
N LYS A 391 1.71 29.96 -8.16
CA LYS A 391 2.89 29.73 -9.05
C LYS A 391 4.21 30.02 -8.32
N VAL A 392 4.28 31.11 -7.57
CA VAL A 392 5.48 31.45 -6.77
C VAL A 392 5.73 30.39 -5.71
N ALA A 393 4.70 29.97 -4.96
CA ALA A 393 4.82 28.95 -3.93
C ALA A 393 5.22 27.58 -4.52
N TYR A 394 4.71 27.22 -5.70
CA TYR A 394 5.03 25.97 -6.40
C TYR A 394 6.47 25.94 -6.90
N GLN A 395 6.98 27.05 -7.46
CA GLN A 395 8.36 27.17 -7.93
C GLN A 395 9.36 27.14 -6.77
N SER A 396 9.06 27.86 -5.68
CA SER A 396 9.90 27.90 -4.47
C SER A 396 10.01 26.55 -3.76
N GLY A 397 9.09 25.63 -4.01
CA GLY A 397 9.07 24.31 -3.39
C GLY A 397 9.74 23.19 -4.17
N LYS A 398 10.09 23.41 -5.41
CA LYS A 398 10.92 22.46 -6.13
C LYS A 398 12.33 22.57 -5.58
N PRO A 399 12.95 21.46 -5.13
CA PRO A 399 14.36 21.49 -4.85
C PRO A 399 15.04 22.03 -6.12
N VAL A 400 15.80 23.09 -5.98
CA VAL A 400 16.71 23.52 -7.04
C VAL A 400 17.78 22.43 -7.10
N LEU A 401 17.47 21.35 -7.80
CA LEU A 401 18.51 20.49 -8.34
C LEU A 401 19.31 21.45 -9.24
N PRO A 402 20.58 21.69 -8.96
CA PRO A 402 21.40 22.43 -9.88
C PRO A 402 21.18 21.75 -11.25
N ASN A 403 20.81 22.55 -12.24
CA ASN A 403 20.40 22.14 -13.57
C ASN A 403 21.35 21.06 -14.11
N SER A 404 21.12 19.83 -13.78
CA SER A 404 21.74 18.66 -14.38
C SER A 404 20.93 18.29 -15.62
N GLN A 405 20.79 19.24 -16.55
CA GLN A 405 20.78 18.82 -17.93
C GLN A 405 22.20 18.26 -18.17
N PRO A 406 22.34 16.98 -18.47
CA PRO A 406 23.60 16.50 -18.99
C PRO A 406 23.92 17.42 -20.18
N PRO A 407 25.15 17.95 -20.31
CA PRO A 407 25.50 18.79 -21.44
C PRO A 407 25.16 17.99 -22.71
N GLN A 408 24.17 18.46 -23.47
CA GLN A 408 23.83 17.92 -24.79
C GLN A 408 24.93 18.40 -25.75
N GLY A 409 26.11 17.78 -25.64
CA GLY A 409 27.25 17.97 -26.46
C GLY A 409 28.18 16.77 -26.32
N PRO A 410 29.03 16.51 -27.30
CA PRO A 410 30.03 15.44 -27.20
C PRO A 410 30.81 15.62 -25.89
N VAL A 411 31.09 14.53 -25.19
CA VAL A 411 31.83 14.52 -23.93
C VAL A 411 33.20 15.21 -24.20
N LYS A 412 33.35 16.45 -23.71
CA LYS A 412 34.59 17.19 -23.83
C LYS A 412 35.64 16.55 -22.93
N THR A 413 36.86 16.48 -23.42
CA THR A 413 37.99 16.03 -22.60
C THR A 413 38.24 16.98 -21.46
N LEU A 414 38.98 16.55 -20.41
CA LEU A 414 39.37 17.40 -19.29
C LEU A 414 40.16 18.63 -19.79
N GLU A 415 41.00 18.47 -20.81
CA GLU A 415 41.79 19.55 -21.40
C GLU A 415 40.90 20.55 -22.15
N GLU A 416 39.91 20.11 -22.92
CA GLU A 416 38.96 21.01 -23.59
C GLU A 416 38.08 21.77 -22.60
N THR A 417 37.66 21.13 -21.50
CA THR A 417 36.90 21.80 -20.44
C THR A 417 37.74 22.85 -19.71
N GLU A 418 38.98 22.54 -19.44
CA GLU A 418 39.92 23.45 -18.81
C GLU A 418 40.22 24.66 -19.72
N GLN A 419 40.40 24.43 -21.02
CA GLN A 419 40.56 25.45 -22.03
C GLN A 419 39.35 26.41 -22.06
N ASP A 420 38.15 25.90 -22.14
CA ASP A 420 36.91 26.68 -22.12
C ASP A 420 36.77 27.53 -20.84
N MET A 421 37.15 26.97 -19.67
CA MET A 421 37.10 27.69 -18.41
C MET A 421 38.10 28.85 -18.35
N ILE A 422 39.30 28.65 -18.87
CA ILE A 422 40.33 29.70 -18.94
C ILE A 422 39.91 30.81 -19.93
N ILE A 423 39.43 30.45 -21.11
CA ILE A 423 38.94 31.41 -22.13
C ILE A 423 37.78 32.24 -21.57
N ARG A 424 36.79 31.63 -20.92
CA ARG A 424 35.67 32.36 -20.30
C ARG A 424 36.12 33.30 -19.21
N ALA A 425 37.03 32.85 -18.34
CA ALA A 425 37.57 33.70 -17.28
C ALA A 425 38.41 34.89 -17.83
N LEU A 426 39.09 34.69 -18.95
CA LEU A 426 39.80 35.80 -19.66
C LEU A 426 38.81 36.78 -20.29
N ALA A 427 37.70 36.28 -20.88
CA ALA A 427 36.63 37.13 -21.44
C ALA A 427 35.95 37.98 -20.36
N ASP A 428 35.68 37.42 -19.16
CA ASP A 428 35.00 38.10 -18.06
C ASP A 428 35.88 39.15 -17.35
N TYR A 429 37.19 38.92 -17.24
CA TYR A 429 38.08 39.74 -16.42
C TYR A 429 39.21 40.44 -17.23
N GLY A 430 39.17 40.29 -18.56
CA GLY A 430 40.16 40.89 -19.46
C GLY A 430 41.60 40.45 -19.13
N ASP A 431 42.59 41.29 -19.43
CA ASP A 431 44.02 41.00 -19.24
C ASP A 431 44.47 40.98 -17.76
N ASN A 432 43.57 41.06 -16.80
CA ASN A 432 43.93 40.99 -15.39
C ASN A 432 44.14 39.55 -14.91
N LEU A 433 45.27 38.96 -15.35
CA LEU A 433 45.63 37.57 -15.06
C LEU A 433 45.64 37.22 -13.56
N THR A 434 45.82 38.19 -12.69
CA THR A 434 45.78 38.01 -11.24
C THR A 434 44.34 37.71 -10.77
N LYS A 435 43.35 38.42 -11.33
CA LYS A 435 41.92 38.17 -11.03
C LYS A 435 41.44 36.85 -11.66
N VAL A 436 41.88 36.55 -12.87
CA VAL A 436 41.59 35.28 -13.57
C VAL A 436 42.11 34.09 -12.76
N ALA A 437 43.38 34.11 -12.33
CA ALA A 437 43.96 33.05 -11.53
C ALA A 437 43.20 32.85 -10.20
N ARG A 438 42.84 33.95 -9.53
CA ARG A 438 42.06 33.92 -8.28
C ARG A 438 40.67 33.32 -8.48
N LYS A 439 40.00 33.64 -9.59
CA LYS A 439 38.68 33.12 -9.92
C LYS A 439 38.70 31.61 -10.24
N LEU A 440 39.76 31.16 -10.90
CA LEU A 440 39.99 29.76 -11.22
C LEU A 440 40.59 28.95 -10.06
N GLY A 441 40.88 29.57 -8.90
CA GLY A 441 41.43 28.89 -7.74
C GLY A 441 42.86 28.38 -7.92
N ILE A 442 43.65 28.94 -8.86
CA ILE A 442 45.00 28.51 -9.16
C ILE A 442 46.00 29.67 -8.98
N SER A 443 47.29 29.34 -8.87
CA SER A 443 48.33 30.36 -8.83
C SER A 443 48.53 31.01 -10.22
N ARG A 444 49.00 32.26 -10.25
CA ARG A 444 49.31 32.97 -11.51
C ARG A 444 50.33 32.20 -12.35
N THR A 445 51.32 31.60 -11.73
CA THR A 445 52.33 30.76 -12.39
C THR A 445 51.73 29.51 -13.03
N THR A 446 50.75 28.89 -12.33
CA THR A 446 50.02 27.74 -12.86
C THR A 446 49.14 28.13 -14.04
N LEU A 447 48.50 29.32 -13.99
CA LEU A 447 47.70 29.84 -15.10
C LEU A 447 48.57 30.07 -16.35
N TYR A 448 49.72 30.72 -16.23
CA TYR A 448 50.64 30.90 -17.36
C TYR A 448 51.05 29.58 -17.99
N ARG A 449 51.46 28.60 -17.18
CA ARG A 449 51.86 27.28 -17.68
C ARG A 449 50.73 26.54 -18.41
N LYS A 450 49.47 26.72 -17.94
CA LYS A 450 48.32 26.14 -18.60
C LYS A 450 47.92 26.85 -19.87
N MET A 451 47.99 28.18 -19.89
CA MET A 451 47.77 29.00 -21.10
C MET A 451 48.77 28.63 -22.19
N ASP A 452 50.05 28.51 -21.83
CA ASP A 452 51.11 28.11 -22.77
C ASP A 452 50.89 26.70 -23.32
N LYS A 453 50.54 25.73 -22.45
CA LYS A 453 50.26 24.37 -22.86
C LYS A 453 49.03 24.26 -23.79
N LEU A 454 48.04 25.13 -23.62
CA LEU A 454 46.76 25.14 -24.37
C LEU A 454 46.78 26.11 -25.57
N GLY A 455 47.95 26.78 -25.85
CA GLY A 455 48.10 27.71 -26.97
C GLY A 455 47.26 28.99 -26.84
N ILE A 456 46.88 29.39 -25.60
CA ILE A 456 46.10 30.59 -25.35
C ILE A 456 47.05 31.76 -25.12
N HIS A 457 47.15 32.68 -26.09
CA HIS A 457 47.96 33.89 -25.98
C HIS A 457 47.12 35.03 -25.39
N SER A 458 47.56 35.69 -24.34
CA SER A 458 47.03 36.97 -23.92
C SER A 458 47.54 38.04 -24.96
N GLY A 459 46.56 38.72 -25.59
CA GLY A 459 46.85 39.67 -26.63
C GLY A 459 47.62 40.93 -26.14
N HIS A 460 48.91 40.79 -25.91
CA HIS A 460 49.87 41.87 -25.86
C HIS A 460 51.21 41.35 -26.37
N GLU A 461 51.42 41.46 -27.67
CA GLU A 461 52.74 41.86 -28.22
C GLU A 461 52.65 43.36 -28.43
N GLU A 462 53.40 44.05 -27.65
CA GLU A 462 54.23 45.29 -27.70
C GLU A 462 54.05 46.12 -26.41
#